data_82e40fca7ad3d7405b270567fa1afeed
#
_entry.id   82e40fca7ad3d7405b270567fa1afeed
#
_cell.length_a   1.000
_cell.length_b   1.000
_cell.length_c   1.000
_cell.angle_alpha   90.00
_cell.angle_beta   90.00
_cell.angle_gamma   90.00
#
_symmetry.space_group_name_H-M   'P 1'
#
loop_
_entity.id
_entity.type
_entity.pdbx_description
1 polymer ?
#
loop_
_entity_poly.entity_id
_entity_poly.type
_entity_poly.pdbx_seq_one_letter_code
_entity_poly.pdbx_strand_id
1 'polypeptide(L)'
;MKQTTNTAATTLEQVNAMPAGTWGWLKMNATKLELSDELAAAPAEAVEVEGLDEQFLGADDAFDTAMEAMAERFPERRASAPGDAAGRARITPETELDVPATSVYQAGAIKLEEELSPAEAFETGMGEAAYTYLADHATKRIVIDVPAYQHAAVTVRVSGVDAAAAIAAIDVVARPQAKLDLHIALDSPVAGEGVVGSALRVCAHEYATVNVTCTQTLDDSWIALDDTGLFLDEGARVNVQHTILGAGASATGLAGDLLGDTAKVTIDTDYLGAREQVRDFNYELRHRGRKTECEIDANGVLT
;
A
#
# COMPACT_ATOMS: atom_id res chain seq x y z
N MET A 1 -2.83 -39.13 19.63
CA MET A 1 -3.96 -38.24 19.35
C MET A 1 -3.45 -36.82 19.58
N LYS A 2 -3.03 -36.10 18.52
CA LYS A 2 -2.75 -34.66 18.60
C LYS A 2 -4.10 -33.96 18.65
N GLN A 3 -4.42 -33.30 19.75
CA GLN A 3 -5.51 -32.34 19.80
C GLN A 3 -5.13 -31.19 18.85
N THR A 4 -5.79 -31.09 17.73
CA THR A 4 -5.84 -29.87 16.93
C THR A 4 -6.63 -28.85 17.76
N THR A 5 -5.95 -27.99 18.47
CA THR A 5 -6.54 -26.78 18.99
C THR A 5 -6.98 -25.98 17.76
N ASN A 6 -8.29 -25.80 17.65
CA ASN A 6 -8.87 -24.91 16.61
C ASN A 6 -8.57 -23.49 17.08
N THR A 7 -7.40 -22.99 16.74
CA THR A 7 -6.97 -21.60 17.01
C THR A 7 -7.83 -20.70 16.13
N ALA A 8 -8.56 -19.78 16.71
CA ALA A 8 -9.25 -18.77 15.95
C ALA A 8 -8.21 -18.04 15.09
N ALA A 9 -8.55 -17.75 13.85
CA ALA A 9 -7.66 -17.08 12.91
C ALA A 9 -8.38 -15.89 12.30
N THR A 10 -7.78 -14.70 12.38
CA THR A 10 -8.23 -13.55 11.59
C THR A 10 -7.89 -13.81 10.13
N THR A 11 -8.90 -13.79 9.30
CA THR A 11 -8.72 -13.96 7.87
C THR A 11 -8.81 -12.61 7.17
N LEU A 12 -7.71 -12.20 6.55
CA LEU A 12 -7.72 -11.08 5.63
C LEU A 12 -8.16 -11.58 4.26
N GLU A 13 -9.38 -11.23 3.89
CA GLU A 13 -9.96 -11.54 2.58
C GLU A 13 -9.57 -10.46 1.57
N GLN A 14 -9.37 -10.85 0.33
CA GLN A 14 -9.13 -9.94 -0.80
C GLN A 14 -7.88 -9.05 -0.66
N VAL A 15 -6.82 -9.57 -0.04
CA VAL A 15 -5.52 -8.89 -0.03
C VAL A 15 -4.98 -8.83 -1.46
N ASN A 16 -4.41 -7.69 -1.86
CA ASN A 16 -3.89 -7.46 -3.20
C ASN A 16 -4.91 -7.79 -4.31
N ALA A 17 -6.17 -7.40 -4.10
CA ALA A 17 -7.24 -7.69 -5.05
C ALA A 17 -7.02 -6.95 -6.38
N MET A 18 -6.96 -7.72 -7.46
CA MET A 18 -6.87 -7.15 -8.80
C MET A 18 -8.26 -6.75 -9.33
N PRO A 19 -8.34 -5.74 -10.21
CA PRO A 19 -9.60 -5.37 -10.83
C PRO A 19 -10.31 -6.57 -11.48
N ALA A 20 -11.61 -6.70 -11.23
CA ALA A 20 -12.41 -7.78 -11.78
C ALA A 20 -12.27 -7.86 -13.32
N GLY A 21 -11.98 -9.05 -13.83
CA GLY A 21 -11.95 -9.35 -15.27
C GLY A 21 -10.58 -9.53 -15.90
N THR A 22 -9.47 -9.22 -15.23
CA THR A 22 -8.12 -9.43 -15.79
C THR A 22 -7.65 -10.87 -15.67
N TRP A 23 -7.82 -11.51 -14.52
CA TRP A 23 -7.35 -12.87 -14.25
C TRP A 23 -8.41 -13.79 -13.63
N GLY A 24 -9.70 -13.42 -13.74
CA GLY A 24 -10.80 -14.16 -13.13
C GLY A 24 -10.89 -15.63 -13.51
N TRP A 25 -10.41 -16.00 -14.71
CA TRP A 25 -10.34 -17.39 -15.17
C TRP A 25 -9.26 -18.22 -14.45
N LEU A 26 -8.21 -17.58 -13.92
CA LEU A 26 -7.17 -18.24 -13.10
C LEU A 26 -7.52 -18.34 -11.63
N LYS A 27 -8.61 -17.68 -11.17
CA LYS A 27 -8.98 -17.54 -9.75
C LYS A 27 -7.86 -16.97 -8.87
N MET A 28 -7.05 -16.07 -9.43
CA MET A 28 -5.91 -15.44 -8.78
C MET A 28 -6.15 -13.93 -8.55
N ASN A 29 -7.40 -13.53 -8.34
CA ASN A 29 -7.74 -12.09 -8.27
C ASN A 29 -7.47 -11.46 -6.91
N ALA A 30 -7.22 -12.26 -5.90
CA ALA A 30 -6.91 -11.79 -4.56
C ALA A 30 -6.27 -12.90 -3.74
N THR A 31 -5.43 -12.54 -2.81
CA THR A 31 -4.84 -13.44 -1.84
C THR A 31 -5.67 -13.46 -0.56
N LYS A 32 -5.74 -14.61 0.06
CA LYS A 32 -6.33 -14.80 1.38
C LYS A 32 -5.21 -15.10 2.36
N LEU A 33 -5.08 -14.29 3.40
CA LEU A 33 -4.10 -14.49 4.45
C LEU A 33 -4.81 -14.89 5.75
N GLU A 34 -4.35 -15.98 6.36
CA GLU A 34 -4.81 -16.43 7.67
C GLU A 34 -3.76 -16.02 8.70
N LEU A 35 -4.14 -15.10 9.59
CA LEU A 35 -3.31 -14.62 10.69
C LEU A 35 -3.83 -15.21 12.01
N SER A 36 -2.95 -15.56 12.93
CA SER A 36 -3.37 -16.04 14.25
C SER A 36 -4.01 -14.91 15.06
N ASP A 37 -5.20 -15.13 15.61
CA ASP A 37 -5.85 -14.20 16.55
C ASP A 37 -5.14 -14.16 17.93
N GLU A 38 -4.20 -15.08 18.18
CA GLU A 38 -3.45 -15.15 19.43
C GLU A 38 -2.20 -14.26 19.41
N LEU A 39 -1.92 -13.55 18.29
CA LEU A 39 -0.78 -12.65 18.23
C LEU A 39 -0.94 -11.50 19.21
N ALA A 40 0.01 -11.38 20.12
CA ALA A 40 0.07 -10.24 21.02
C ALA A 40 0.50 -8.98 20.24
N ALA A 41 0.16 -7.80 20.76
CA ALA A 41 0.81 -6.58 20.28
C ALA A 41 2.30 -6.59 20.69
N ALA A 42 3.18 -6.32 19.76
CA ALA A 42 4.59 -6.20 20.08
C ALA A 42 4.86 -4.97 20.98
N PRO A 43 5.90 -5.00 21.82
CA PRO A 43 6.26 -3.84 22.63
C PRO A 43 6.72 -2.67 21.74
N ALA A 44 6.55 -1.45 22.22
CA ALA A 44 6.85 -0.23 21.44
C ALA A 44 8.30 -0.15 20.92
N GLU A 45 9.23 -0.81 21.61
CA GLU A 45 10.64 -0.91 21.26
C GLU A 45 10.89 -1.77 20.01
N ALA A 46 9.89 -2.58 19.59
CA ALA A 46 9.95 -3.32 18.34
C ALA A 46 9.95 -2.38 17.13
N VAL A 47 9.55 -1.12 17.30
CA VAL A 47 9.59 -0.09 16.25
C VAL A 47 10.51 1.04 16.68
N GLU A 48 11.70 1.07 16.10
CA GLU A 48 12.70 2.10 16.28
C GLU A 48 12.64 3.15 15.18
N VAL A 49 12.86 4.42 15.52
CA VAL A 49 12.84 5.53 14.56
C VAL A 49 14.12 6.35 14.75
N GLU A 50 14.89 6.50 13.71
CA GLU A 50 16.14 7.28 13.70
C GLU A 50 16.03 8.42 12.66
N GLY A 51 16.66 9.55 12.95
CA GLY A 51 16.75 10.70 12.05
C GLY A 51 15.47 11.55 11.99
N LEU A 52 14.47 11.26 12.81
CA LEU A 52 13.25 12.06 12.89
C LEU A 52 13.43 13.18 13.94
N ASP A 53 13.88 14.34 13.50
CA ASP A 53 14.01 15.53 14.34
C ASP A 53 12.64 16.11 14.73
N GLU A 54 12.54 16.82 15.86
CA GLU A 54 11.29 17.44 16.35
C GLU A 54 10.62 18.34 15.30
N GLN A 55 11.40 19.03 14.47
CA GLN A 55 10.87 19.89 13.40
C GLN A 55 10.16 19.16 12.27
N PHE A 56 10.32 17.85 12.17
CA PHE A 56 9.69 16.98 11.19
C PHE A 56 8.57 16.11 11.77
N LEU A 57 8.29 16.26 13.07
CA LEU A 57 7.15 15.58 13.69
C LEU A 57 5.86 16.26 13.27
N GLY A 58 4.99 15.52 12.60
CA GLY A 58 3.65 15.99 12.21
C GLY A 58 2.62 15.80 13.34
N ALA A 59 1.51 16.52 13.24
CA ALA A 59 0.31 16.24 14.02
C ALA A 59 -0.37 14.95 13.53
N ASP A 60 -1.14 14.30 14.41
CA ASP A 60 -1.80 13.03 14.10
C ASP A 60 -2.75 13.10 12.89
N ASP A 61 -3.31 14.26 12.60
CA ASP A 61 -4.22 14.53 11.49
C ASP A 61 -3.54 15.19 10.28
N ALA A 62 -2.21 15.36 10.31
CA ALA A 62 -1.48 16.11 9.28
C ALA A 62 -1.66 15.50 7.88
N PHE A 63 -1.66 14.18 7.77
CA PHE A 63 -1.85 13.49 6.50
C PHE A 63 -3.25 13.72 5.93
N ASP A 64 -4.29 13.46 6.72
CA ASP A 64 -5.67 13.56 6.26
C ASP A 64 -6.00 15.02 5.89
N THR A 65 -5.58 15.99 6.71
CA THR A 65 -5.70 17.43 6.41
C THR A 65 -4.99 17.82 5.11
N ALA A 66 -3.77 17.30 4.88
CA ALA A 66 -3.00 17.62 3.68
C ALA A 66 -3.63 17.00 2.43
N MET A 67 -4.11 15.77 2.54
CA MET A 67 -4.77 15.06 1.46
C MET A 67 -6.09 15.72 1.05
N GLU A 68 -6.94 16.09 2.01
CA GLU A 68 -8.19 16.81 1.75
C GLU A 68 -7.93 18.16 1.07
N ALA A 69 -6.99 18.94 1.61
CA ALA A 69 -6.62 20.24 1.02
C ALA A 69 -6.07 20.10 -0.42
N MET A 70 -5.34 19.03 -0.71
CA MET A 70 -4.86 18.74 -2.05
C MET A 70 -6.03 18.35 -2.97
N ALA A 71 -6.93 17.49 -2.51
CA ALA A 71 -8.08 17.04 -3.28
C ALA A 71 -9.03 18.20 -3.67
N GLU A 72 -9.22 19.18 -2.77
CA GLU A 72 -10.03 20.37 -3.03
C GLU A 72 -9.49 21.24 -4.18
N ARG A 73 -8.19 21.17 -4.47
CA ARG A 73 -7.56 21.90 -5.59
C ARG A 73 -7.85 21.28 -6.96
N PHE A 74 -8.32 20.03 -7.00
CA PHE A 74 -8.57 19.28 -8.23
C PHE A 74 -10.01 18.74 -8.29
N PRO A 75 -11.03 19.59 -8.16
CA PRO A 75 -12.42 19.13 -8.09
C PRO A 75 -12.90 18.41 -9.37
N GLU A 76 -12.26 18.69 -10.50
CA GLU A 76 -12.56 18.03 -11.78
C GLU A 76 -11.91 16.64 -11.93
N ARG A 77 -11.01 16.27 -11.03
CA ARG A 77 -10.28 14.99 -11.05
C ARG A 77 -10.87 13.97 -10.07
N ARG A 78 -12.19 13.96 -9.99
CA ARG A 78 -12.94 13.01 -9.16
C ARG A 78 -12.61 11.59 -9.54
N ALA A 79 -12.69 10.71 -8.57
CA ALA A 79 -12.52 9.30 -8.79
C ALA A 79 -13.62 8.80 -9.70
N SER A 80 -13.24 8.27 -10.83
CA SER A 80 -14.10 7.35 -11.55
C SER A 80 -14.06 6.02 -10.80
N ALA A 81 -15.18 5.33 -10.72
CA ALA A 81 -15.27 4.03 -10.06
C ALA A 81 -14.14 3.08 -10.54
N PRO A 82 -13.66 2.17 -9.69
CA PRO A 82 -12.67 1.17 -10.07
C PRO A 82 -13.10 0.44 -11.36
N GLY A 83 -12.30 0.57 -12.41
CA GLY A 83 -12.61 -0.01 -13.73
C GLY A 83 -12.74 0.99 -14.88
N ASP A 84 -12.73 2.31 -14.61
CA ASP A 84 -12.81 3.35 -15.65
C ASP A 84 -11.43 3.74 -16.26
N ALA A 85 -10.36 3.14 -15.78
CA ALA A 85 -9.00 3.39 -16.27
C ALA A 85 -8.76 3.06 -17.76
N ALA A 86 -9.74 2.53 -18.48
CA ALA A 86 -9.58 2.08 -19.84
C ALA A 86 -10.44 2.85 -20.86
N GLY A 87 -10.82 4.11 -20.62
CA GLY A 87 -11.51 4.91 -21.63
C GLY A 87 -12.77 4.22 -22.21
N ARG A 88 -13.45 3.41 -21.42
CA ARG A 88 -14.67 2.74 -21.86
C ARG A 88 -15.79 3.76 -21.92
N ALA A 89 -16.34 3.92 -23.09
CA ALA A 89 -17.54 4.70 -23.32
C ALA A 89 -18.59 4.35 -22.24
N ARG A 90 -19.10 5.39 -21.58
CA ARG A 90 -20.20 5.30 -20.62
C ARG A 90 -21.37 4.56 -21.30
N ILE A 91 -21.59 3.31 -20.93
CA ILE A 91 -22.78 2.58 -21.37
C ILE A 91 -23.92 3.11 -20.50
N THR A 92 -24.70 4.02 -21.05
CA THR A 92 -25.94 4.44 -20.39
C THR A 92 -26.94 3.28 -20.43
N PRO A 93 -27.85 3.15 -19.45
CA PRO A 93 -28.84 2.07 -19.39
C PRO A 93 -29.79 2.00 -20.60
N GLU A 94 -29.76 3.02 -21.44
CA GLU A 94 -30.63 3.15 -22.64
C GLU A 94 -29.99 2.60 -23.93
N THR A 95 -28.74 2.13 -23.87
CA THR A 95 -28.10 1.51 -25.03
C THR A 95 -28.39 0.01 -24.99
N GLU A 96 -29.46 -0.43 -25.61
CA GLU A 96 -29.69 -1.84 -25.95
C GLU A 96 -28.56 -2.28 -26.89
N LEU A 97 -27.54 -2.92 -26.34
CA LEU A 97 -26.55 -3.66 -27.12
C LEU A 97 -27.13 -5.04 -27.38
N ASP A 98 -27.45 -5.30 -28.63
CA ASP A 98 -27.80 -6.63 -29.13
C ASP A 98 -26.54 -7.52 -29.07
N VAL A 99 -26.28 -8.09 -27.91
CA VAL A 99 -25.11 -8.96 -27.65
C VAL A 99 -25.63 -10.40 -27.72
N PRO A 100 -25.04 -11.28 -28.55
CA PRO A 100 -25.46 -12.67 -28.64
C PRO A 100 -25.43 -13.34 -27.26
N ALA A 101 -26.44 -14.12 -26.93
CA ALA A 101 -26.70 -14.75 -25.63
C ALA A 101 -25.63 -15.76 -25.13
N THR A 102 -24.45 -15.79 -25.73
CA THR A 102 -23.34 -16.70 -25.39
C THR A 102 -22.17 -16.05 -24.68
N SER A 103 -22.18 -14.73 -24.44
CA SER A 103 -21.14 -14.09 -23.62
C SER A 103 -21.54 -14.15 -22.16
N VAL A 104 -20.89 -15.02 -21.38
CA VAL A 104 -21.03 -15.16 -19.92
C VAL A 104 -20.35 -13.96 -19.21
N TYR A 105 -20.59 -12.74 -19.67
CA TYR A 105 -20.31 -11.54 -18.91
C TYR A 105 -21.62 -11.14 -18.21
N GLN A 106 -21.87 -11.71 -17.03
CA GLN A 106 -22.70 -11.01 -16.07
C GLN A 106 -21.94 -9.72 -15.74
N ALA A 107 -22.29 -8.64 -16.42
CA ALA A 107 -22.02 -7.32 -15.92
C ALA A 107 -22.71 -7.25 -14.55
N GLY A 108 -21.95 -7.40 -13.46
CA GLY A 108 -22.43 -7.04 -12.14
C GLY A 108 -23.01 -5.64 -12.30
N ALA A 109 -24.18 -5.39 -11.73
CA ALA A 109 -24.82 -4.10 -11.78
C ALA A 109 -23.77 -3.05 -11.38
N ILE A 110 -23.33 -2.24 -12.34
CA ILE A 110 -22.51 -1.06 -12.05
C ILE A 110 -23.44 -0.18 -11.23
N LYS A 111 -23.27 -0.23 -9.90
CA LYS A 111 -23.79 0.84 -9.07
C LYS A 111 -23.15 2.09 -9.63
N LEU A 112 -23.96 3.06 -10.04
CA LEU A 112 -23.50 4.45 -10.16
C LEU A 112 -23.10 4.85 -8.74
N GLU A 113 -21.84 4.62 -8.41
CA GLU A 113 -21.28 5.11 -7.15
C GLU A 113 -21.31 6.63 -7.22
N GLU A 114 -21.71 7.24 -6.14
CA GLU A 114 -21.59 8.67 -5.95
C GLU A 114 -20.18 9.08 -6.35
N GLU A 115 -20.05 10.20 -7.07
CA GLU A 115 -18.75 10.71 -7.49
C GLU A 115 -17.95 11.11 -6.24
N LEU A 116 -17.13 10.17 -5.76
CA LEU A 116 -16.26 10.38 -4.62
C LEU A 116 -15.21 11.43 -4.94
N SER A 117 -14.86 12.27 -3.98
CA SER A 117 -13.68 13.10 -4.08
C SER A 117 -12.42 12.23 -4.16
N PRO A 118 -11.29 12.71 -4.69
CA PRO A 118 -10.05 11.94 -4.67
C PRO A 118 -9.60 11.51 -3.27
N ALA A 119 -9.93 12.29 -2.24
CA ALA A 119 -9.63 11.95 -0.85
C ALA A 119 -10.50 10.79 -0.34
N GLU A 120 -11.81 10.81 -0.64
CA GLU A 120 -12.73 9.73 -0.28
C GLU A 120 -12.44 8.42 -1.03
N ALA A 121 -11.85 8.52 -2.22
CA ALA A 121 -11.48 7.38 -3.05
C ALA A 121 -10.04 6.91 -2.82
N PHE A 122 -9.32 7.49 -1.84
CA PHE A 122 -7.96 7.10 -1.54
C PHE A 122 -7.92 5.68 -0.96
N GLU A 123 -7.08 4.85 -1.55
CA GLU A 123 -6.88 3.46 -1.14
C GLU A 123 -5.38 3.14 -1.07
N THR A 124 -5.03 2.19 -0.23
CA THR A 124 -3.70 1.57 -0.19
C THR A 124 -3.66 0.30 -1.02
N GLY A 125 -2.47 -0.19 -1.34
CA GLY A 125 -2.31 -1.25 -2.35
C GLY A 125 -2.79 -2.63 -1.93
N MET A 126 -2.77 -2.95 -0.63
CA MET A 126 -3.25 -4.25 -0.13
C MET A 126 -4.78 -4.29 0.02
N GLY A 127 -5.44 -3.15 -0.01
CA GLY A 127 -6.89 -3.01 0.15
C GLY A 127 -7.34 -2.76 1.59
N GLU A 128 -8.60 -2.33 1.74
CA GLU A 128 -9.18 -1.83 3.00
C GLU A 128 -9.01 -2.78 4.19
N ALA A 129 -9.26 -4.07 4.00
CA ALA A 129 -9.19 -5.04 5.09
C ALA A 129 -7.75 -5.19 5.65
N ALA A 130 -6.76 -5.22 4.77
CA ALA A 130 -5.36 -5.31 5.18
C ALA A 130 -4.87 -4.01 5.81
N TYR A 131 -5.22 -2.86 5.22
CA TYR A 131 -4.90 -1.56 5.81
C TYR A 131 -5.51 -1.39 7.20
N THR A 132 -6.79 -1.73 7.38
CA THR A 132 -7.48 -1.66 8.67
C THR A 132 -6.78 -2.55 9.71
N TYR A 133 -6.43 -3.77 9.32
CA TYR A 133 -5.68 -4.66 10.21
C TYR A 133 -4.35 -4.03 10.64
N LEU A 134 -3.55 -3.53 9.70
CA LEU A 134 -2.27 -2.90 10.00
C LEU A 134 -2.42 -1.64 10.87
N ALA A 135 -3.43 -0.83 10.61
CA ALA A 135 -3.70 0.40 11.38
C ALA A 135 -4.17 0.11 12.80
N ASP A 136 -5.03 -0.90 12.98
CA ASP A 136 -5.59 -1.27 14.29
C ASP A 136 -4.55 -1.98 15.19
N HIS A 137 -3.63 -2.73 14.57
CA HIS A 137 -2.56 -3.46 15.27
C HIS A 137 -1.22 -2.73 15.26
N ALA A 138 -1.20 -1.45 14.87
CA ALA A 138 0.03 -0.67 14.83
C ALA A 138 0.69 -0.59 16.22
N THR A 139 1.91 -1.14 16.33
CA THR A 139 2.76 -1.02 17.51
C THR A 139 3.16 0.43 17.75
N LYS A 140 3.38 1.18 16.66
CA LYS A 140 3.72 2.60 16.71
C LYS A 140 3.15 3.35 15.51
N ARG A 141 2.59 4.55 15.76
CA ARG A 141 2.24 5.52 14.73
C ARG A 141 3.32 6.58 14.65
N ILE A 142 3.69 6.94 13.42
CA ILE A 142 4.77 7.88 13.12
C ILE A 142 4.23 8.85 12.08
N VAL A 143 4.23 10.14 12.37
CA VAL A 143 3.82 11.18 11.43
C VAL A 143 5.03 12.04 11.09
N ILE A 144 5.41 12.06 9.81
CA ILE A 144 6.54 12.81 9.29
C ILE A 144 5.99 13.94 8.43
N ASP A 145 6.17 15.18 8.86
CA ASP A 145 5.79 16.38 8.10
C ASP A 145 7.07 17.15 7.74
N VAL A 146 7.48 17.05 6.49
CA VAL A 146 8.70 17.74 6.01
C VAL A 146 8.32 19.10 5.47
N PRO A 147 8.75 20.20 6.14
CA PRO A 147 8.42 21.55 5.70
C PRO A 147 8.93 21.87 4.29
N ALA A 148 8.28 22.83 3.63
CA ALA A 148 8.66 23.24 2.28
C ALA A 148 10.16 23.60 2.17
N TYR A 149 10.78 23.14 1.09
CA TYR A 149 12.21 23.35 0.77
C TYR A 149 13.18 22.68 1.75
N GLN A 150 12.71 21.84 2.66
CA GLN A 150 13.58 21.12 3.60
C GLN A 150 13.83 19.69 3.13
N HIS A 151 14.86 19.09 3.73
CA HIS A 151 15.25 17.70 3.49
C HIS A 151 15.32 16.96 4.83
N ALA A 152 14.64 15.83 4.89
CA ALA A 152 14.71 14.90 6.01
C ALA A 152 15.22 13.52 5.53
N ALA A 153 15.93 12.82 6.40
CA ALA A 153 16.32 11.43 6.21
C ALA A 153 15.93 10.64 7.46
N VAL A 154 15.01 9.70 7.31
CA VAL A 154 14.41 8.96 8.42
C VAL A 154 14.54 7.46 8.17
N THR A 155 14.92 6.71 9.22
CA THR A 155 14.88 5.25 9.22
C THR A 155 13.86 4.76 10.23
N VAL A 156 12.97 3.87 9.79
CA VAL A 156 12.02 3.16 10.63
C VAL A 156 12.37 1.67 10.56
N ARG A 157 12.78 1.10 11.68
CA ARG A 157 13.06 -0.32 11.82
C ARG A 157 11.92 -1.00 12.56
N VAL A 158 11.39 -2.08 12.00
CA VAL A 158 10.36 -2.91 12.61
C VAL A 158 10.95 -4.31 12.80
N SER A 159 11.17 -4.67 14.05
CA SER A 159 11.79 -5.96 14.41
C SER A 159 10.75 -6.94 14.94
N GLY A 160 10.72 -8.12 14.38
CA GLY A 160 9.79 -9.18 14.78
C GLY A 160 9.98 -9.61 16.23
N VAL A 161 8.87 -9.81 16.92
CA VAL A 161 8.80 -10.33 18.28
C VAL A 161 7.99 -11.64 18.25
N ASP A 162 8.54 -12.70 18.84
CA ASP A 162 7.92 -14.02 18.84
C ASP A 162 6.47 -13.98 19.35
N ALA A 163 5.57 -14.68 18.65
CA ALA A 163 4.14 -14.74 18.90
C ALA A 163 3.44 -13.36 18.95
N ALA A 164 3.96 -12.36 18.21
CA ALA A 164 3.42 -11.02 18.21
C ALA A 164 3.31 -10.40 16.79
N ALA A 165 2.51 -9.35 16.70
CA ALA A 165 2.45 -8.47 15.54
C ALA A 165 3.25 -7.19 15.82
N ALA A 166 4.33 -6.97 15.08
CA ALA A 166 5.14 -5.75 15.11
C ALA A 166 4.84 -4.94 13.85
N ILE A 167 4.17 -3.80 13.98
CA ILE A 167 3.66 -3.02 12.85
C ILE A 167 3.94 -1.54 13.05
N ALA A 168 4.48 -0.88 12.03
CA ALA A 168 4.63 0.57 11.97
C ALA A 168 3.55 1.17 11.07
N ALA A 169 2.74 2.10 11.58
CA ALA A 169 1.88 2.96 10.76
C ALA A 169 2.60 4.30 10.55
N ILE A 170 2.87 4.64 9.30
CA ILE A 170 3.71 5.77 8.92
C ILE A 170 2.92 6.69 7.99
N ASP A 171 2.70 7.92 8.42
CA ASP A 171 2.08 8.97 7.64
C ASP A 171 3.13 10.00 7.24
N VAL A 172 3.22 10.32 5.96
CA VAL A 172 4.19 11.27 5.41
C VAL A 172 3.46 12.41 4.73
N VAL A 173 3.81 13.63 5.11
CA VAL A 173 3.45 14.85 4.39
C VAL A 173 4.75 15.51 3.90
N ALA A 174 5.00 15.47 2.62
CA ALA A 174 6.11 16.21 2.00
C ALA A 174 5.57 17.52 1.43
N ARG A 175 5.84 18.64 2.10
CA ARG A 175 5.38 19.98 1.72
C ARG A 175 6.01 20.42 0.39
N PRO A 176 5.54 21.51 -0.26
CA PRO A 176 6.05 21.91 -1.58
C PRO A 176 7.58 21.98 -1.65
N GLN A 177 8.15 21.27 -2.64
CA GLN A 177 9.60 21.20 -2.89
C GLN A 177 10.41 20.59 -1.72
N ALA A 178 9.74 19.91 -0.78
CA ALA A 178 10.43 19.14 0.25
C ALA A 178 11.08 17.89 -0.33
N LYS A 179 12.09 17.37 0.35
CA LYS A 179 12.70 16.09 0.05
C LYS A 179 12.70 15.20 1.28
N LEU A 180 12.27 13.94 1.12
CA LEU A 180 12.37 12.91 2.15
C LEU A 180 13.11 11.69 1.58
N ASP A 181 14.11 11.21 2.32
CA ASP A 181 14.69 9.89 2.15
C ASP A 181 14.23 9.01 3.33
N LEU A 182 13.30 8.08 3.09
CA LEU A 182 12.71 7.19 4.09
C LEU A 182 13.20 5.76 3.88
N HIS A 183 13.81 5.17 4.90
CA HIS A 183 14.16 3.76 4.91
C HIS A 183 13.26 3.01 5.90
N ILE A 184 12.55 1.99 5.44
CA ILE A 184 11.77 1.07 6.26
C ILE A 184 12.49 -0.27 6.24
N ALA A 185 12.91 -0.74 7.40
CA ALA A 185 13.58 -2.03 7.56
C ALA A 185 12.69 -2.98 8.34
N LEU A 186 12.25 -4.06 7.70
CA LEU A 186 11.49 -5.15 8.32
C LEU A 186 12.45 -6.31 8.55
N ASP A 187 12.71 -6.64 9.80
CA ASP A 187 13.59 -7.76 10.17
C ASP A 187 12.97 -8.68 11.24
N SER A 188 13.52 -9.86 11.40
CA SER A 188 13.13 -10.78 12.45
C SER A 188 14.32 -11.53 13.02
N PRO A 189 14.23 -11.99 14.29
CA PRO A 189 15.17 -12.98 14.80
C PRO A 189 15.02 -14.31 14.03
N VAL A 190 16.07 -15.13 14.03
CA VAL A 190 16.12 -16.43 13.36
C VAL A 190 15.10 -17.43 13.93
N ALA A 191 14.71 -17.27 15.20
CA ALA A 191 13.76 -18.15 15.87
C ALA A 191 12.50 -17.37 16.26
N GLY A 192 11.34 -18.04 16.16
CA GLY A 192 10.05 -17.46 16.47
C GLY A 192 9.14 -17.38 15.25
N GLU A 193 7.92 -16.95 15.45
CA GLU A 193 6.91 -16.74 14.42
C GLU A 193 6.06 -15.52 14.75
N GLY A 194 5.51 -14.87 13.75
CA GLY A 194 4.68 -13.68 13.95
C GLY A 194 4.46 -12.89 12.68
N VAL A 195 3.98 -11.67 12.86
CA VAL A 195 3.75 -10.73 11.78
C VAL A 195 4.66 -9.51 11.95
N VAL A 196 5.33 -9.12 10.87
CA VAL A 196 6.08 -7.86 10.80
C VAL A 196 5.52 -7.06 9.65
N GLY A 197 5.19 -5.79 9.87
CA GLY A 197 4.57 -5.01 8.81
C GLY A 197 4.75 -3.51 8.89
N SER A 198 4.42 -2.87 7.76
CA SER A 198 4.33 -1.43 7.63
C SER A 198 3.07 -1.02 6.88
N ALA A 199 2.43 0.06 7.33
CA ALA A 199 1.40 0.76 6.60
C ALA A 199 1.90 2.19 6.34
N LEU A 200 2.27 2.50 5.10
CA LEU A 200 2.81 3.79 4.69
C LEU A 200 1.76 4.56 3.89
N ARG A 201 1.48 5.81 4.29
CA ARG A 201 0.72 6.75 3.48
C ARG A 201 1.57 7.97 3.16
N VAL A 202 1.61 8.38 1.90
CA VAL A 202 2.43 9.51 1.44
C VAL A 202 1.56 10.54 0.74
N CYS A 203 1.52 11.77 1.26
CA CYS A 203 0.97 12.95 0.61
C CYS A 203 2.14 13.83 0.15
N ALA A 204 2.42 13.84 -1.16
CA ALA A 204 3.52 14.60 -1.75
C ALA A 204 2.97 15.84 -2.48
N HIS A 205 3.23 17.02 -1.93
CA HIS A 205 2.83 18.30 -2.51
C HIS A 205 3.69 18.69 -3.73
N GLU A 206 3.40 19.86 -4.32
CA GLU A 206 4.01 20.30 -5.56
C GLU A 206 5.53 20.19 -5.55
N TYR A 207 6.06 19.48 -6.55
CA TYR A 207 7.51 19.31 -6.77
C TYR A 207 8.25 18.68 -5.58
N ALA A 208 7.54 18.10 -4.61
CA ALA A 208 8.16 17.31 -3.56
C ALA A 208 8.77 16.03 -4.12
N THR A 209 9.82 15.55 -3.46
CA THR A 209 10.46 14.27 -3.81
C THR A 209 10.53 13.38 -2.57
N VAL A 210 9.94 12.19 -2.65
CA VAL A 210 9.98 11.19 -1.59
C VAL A 210 10.66 9.94 -2.14
N ASN A 211 11.76 9.55 -1.52
CA ASN A 211 12.45 8.29 -1.81
C ASN A 211 12.17 7.33 -0.66
N VAL A 212 11.54 6.20 -0.96
CA VAL A 212 11.25 5.14 -0.01
C VAL A 212 12.11 3.93 -0.35
N THR A 213 12.87 3.44 0.60
CA THR A 213 13.57 2.16 0.48
C THR A 213 13.00 1.22 1.53
N CYS A 214 12.36 0.14 1.11
CA CYS A 214 11.86 -0.89 1.99
C CYS A 214 12.74 -2.14 1.87
N THR A 215 13.34 -2.57 2.97
CA THR A 215 14.15 -3.78 3.03
C THR A 215 13.49 -4.78 3.98
N GLN A 216 13.25 -6.00 3.48
CA GLN A 216 12.66 -7.08 4.24
C GLN A 216 13.66 -8.23 4.33
N THR A 217 14.01 -8.60 5.55
CA THR A 217 14.95 -9.69 5.85
C THR A 217 14.41 -10.53 7.02
N LEU A 218 13.35 -11.31 6.75
CA LEU A 218 12.69 -12.13 7.76
C LEU A 218 13.06 -13.62 7.57
N ASP A 219 12.97 -14.38 8.65
CA ASP A 219 13.07 -15.85 8.59
C ASP A 219 11.80 -16.47 8.01
N ASP A 220 11.88 -17.72 7.55
CA ASP A 220 10.80 -18.43 6.84
C ASP A 220 9.53 -18.68 7.67
N SER A 221 9.60 -18.55 8.99
CA SER A 221 8.44 -18.70 9.89
C SER A 221 7.61 -17.43 10.09
N TRP A 222 8.03 -16.31 9.49
CA TRP A 222 7.40 -15.01 9.65
C TRP A 222 6.50 -14.65 8.47
N ILE A 223 5.50 -13.79 8.75
CA ILE A 223 4.66 -13.17 7.73
C ILE A 223 5.02 -11.69 7.62
N ALA A 224 5.25 -11.23 6.41
CA ALA A 224 5.50 -9.81 6.12
C ALA A 224 4.29 -9.17 5.43
N LEU A 225 3.89 -7.99 5.92
CA LEU A 225 2.83 -7.17 5.33
C LEU A 225 3.39 -5.76 5.08
N ASP A 226 3.42 -5.33 3.81
CA ASP A 226 3.91 -4.01 3.43
C ASP A 226 2.88 -3.31 2.54
N ASP A 227 2.17 -2.35 3.10
CA ASP A 227 1.06 -1.66 2.45
C ASP A 227 1.37 -0.18 2.26
N THR A 228 1.26 0.32 1.04
CA THR A 228 1.60 1.70 0.69
C THR A 228 0.47 2.38 -0.08
N GLY A 229 0.14 3.60 0.33
CA GLY A 229 -0.76 4.49 -0.36
C GLY A 229 -0.09 5.81 -0.72
N LEU A 230 -0.22 6.26 -1.97
CA LEU A 230 0.44 7.47 -2.48
C LEU A 230 -0.59 8.47 -3.01
N PHE A 231 -0.43 9.76 -2.66
CA PHE A 231 -1.27 10.86 -3.12
C PHE A 231 -0.37 12.01 -3.60
N LEU A 232 -0.31 12.24 -4.92
CA LEU A 232 0.70 13.10 -5.54
C LEU A 232 0.12 14.33 -6.22
N ASP A 233 0.68 15.50 -5.90
CA ASP A 233 0.41 16.80 -6.53
C ASP A 233 1.28 17.05 -7.76
N GLU A 234 1.16 18.24 -8.35
CA GLU A 234 1.88 18.68 -9.55
C GLU A 234 3.40 18.51 -9.42
N GLY A 235 3.99 17.81 -10.37
CA GLY A 235 5.44 17.61 -10.45
C GLY A 235 6.04 16.80 -9.29
N ALA A 236 5.21 16.31 -8.36
CA ALA A 236 5.68 15.47 -7.26
C ALA A 236 6.28 14.17 -7.79
N ARG A 237 7.28 13.67 -7.07
CA ARG A 237 7.98 12.42 -7.43
C ARG A 237 8.07 11.50 -6.23
N VAL A 238 7.66 10.26 -6.41
CA VAL A 238 7.86 9.21 -5.41
C VAL A 238 8.63 8.07 -6.07
N ASN A 239 9.76 7.71 -5.47
CA ASN A 239 10.58 6.57 -5.88
C ASN A 239 10.52 5.53 -4.76
N VAL A 240 10.07 4.34 -5.07
CA VAL A 240 9.95 3.24 -4.12
C VAL A 240 10.86 2.10 -4.55
N GLN A 241 11.73 1.67 -3.67
CA GLN A 241 12.59 0.51 -3.87
C GLN A 241 12.28 -0.55 -2.81
N HIS A 242 11.84 -1.71 -3.26
CA HIS A 242 11.65 -2.89 -2.41
C HIS A 242 12.81 -3.87 -2.59
N THR A 243 13.35 -4.37 -1.48
CA THR A 243 14.27 -5.51 -1.47
C THR A 243 13.71 -6.57 -0.52
N ILE A 244 13.17 -7.66 -1.09
CA ILE A 244 12.39 -8.65 -0.35
C ILE A 244 13.16 -9.96 -0.29
N LEU A 245 13.73 -10.24 0.87
CA LEU A 245 14.58 -11.40 1.15
C LEU A 245 14.04 -12.10 2.41
N GLY A 246 13.39 -13.25 2.24
CA GLY A 246 12.88 -14.00 3.39
C GLY A 246 11.38 -13.81 3.63
N ALA A 247 10.89 -14.19 4.79
CA ALA A 247 9.52 -14.51 5.20
C ALA A 247 8.95 -15.75 4.51
N GLY A 248 8.14 -16.53 5.22
CA GLY A 248 7.38 -17.63 4.63
C GLY A 248 6.28 -17.15 3.72
N ALA A 249 5.61 -16.06 4.11
CA ALA A 249 4.65 -15.35 3.27
C ALA A 249 4.90 -13.84 3.32
N SER A 250 4.88 -13.20 2.17
CA SER A 250 5.03 -11.75 2.03
C SER A 250 3.96 -11.22 1.09
N ALA A 251 3.18 -10.25 1.55
CA ALA A 251 2.27 -9.48 0.74
C ALA A 251 2.72 -8.02 0.72
N THR A 252 2.93 -7.49 -0.49
CA THR A 252 3.34 -6.11 -0.72
C THR A 252 2.33 -5.47 -1.64
N GLY A 253 1.67 -4.41 -1.19
CA GLY A 253 0.71 -3.66 -1.97
C GLY A 253 1.08 -2.18 -2.05
N LEU A 254 0.94 -1.59 -3.24
CA LEU A 254 1.08 -0.16 -3.42
C LEU A 254 -0.02 0.35 -4.34
N ALA A 255 -0.77 1.35 -3.86
CA ALA A 255 -1.69 2.10 -4.69
C ALA A 255 -1.33 3.59 -4.69
N GLY A 256 -1.57 4.28 -5.80
CA GLY A 256 -1.26 5.70 -5.88
C GLY A 256 -2.13 6.48 -6.83
N ASP A 257 -2.56 7.66 -6.39
CA ASP A 257 -3.26 8.65 -7.18
C ASP A 257 -2.29 9.78 -7.63
N LEU A 258 -1.97 9.80 -8.93
CA LEU A 258 -1.17 10.86 -9.54
C LEU A 258 -2.12 12.01 -9.93
N LEU A 259 -2.47 12.82 -8.93
CA LEU A 259 -3.52 13.82 -9.03
C LEU A 259 -3.06 15.06 -9.81
N GLY A 260 -1.86 15.55 -9.52
CA GLY A 260 -1.28 16.72 -10.19
C GLY A 260 -0.68 16.41 -11.56
N ASP A 261 -0.53 17.45 -12.40
CA ASP A 261 0.12 17.33 -13.71
C ASP A 261 1.60 16.98 -13.53
N THR A 262 2.16 16.19 -14.43
CA THR A 262 3.57 15.76 -14.42
C THR A 262 4.05 15.02 -13.17
N ALA A 263 3.14 14.54 -12.32
CA ALA A 263 3.49 13.68 -11.20
C ALA A 263 4.11 12.36 -11.71
N LYS A 264 5.09 11.83 -10.97
CA LYS A 264 5.81 10.62 -11.37
C LYS A 264 5.97 9.65 -10.19
N VAL A 265 5.76 8.35 -10.46
CA VAL A 265 6.07 7.26 -9.54
C VAL A 265 7.00 6.28 -10.24
N THR A 266 8.07 5.87 -9.55
CA THR A 266 8.97 4.79 -9.98
C THR A 266 8.97 3.73 -8.89
N ILE A 267 8.79 2.46 -9.25
CA ILE A 267 8.79 1.31 -8.35
C ILE A 267 9.79 0.31 -8.85
N ASP A 268 10.81 0.02 -8.05
CA ASP A 268 11.78 -1.03 -8.29
C ASP A 268 11.62 -2.11 -7.22
N THR A 269 11.44 -3.37 -7.62
CA THR A 269 11.27 -4.48 -6.69
C THR A 269 12.22 -5.61 -7.02
N ASP A 270 13.14 -5.86 -6.11
CA ASP A 270 14.03 -7.01 -6.15
C ASP A 270 13.59 -8.03 -5.10
N TYR A 271 13.36 -9.29 -5.52
CA TYR A 271 12.90 -10.31 -4.59
C TYR A 271 13.57 -11.67 -4.78
N LEU A 272 13.67 -12.39 -3.68
CA LEU A 272 14.09 -13.79 -3.67
C LEU A 272 12.96 -14.64 -3.08
N GLY A 273 12.56 -15.68 -3.79
CA GLY A 273 11.65 -16.71 -3.31
C GLY A 273 12.32 -18.07 -3.36
N ALA A 274 12.27 -18.80 -2.28
CA ALA A 274 12.85 -20.13 -2.18
C ALA A 274 11.85 -21.12 -1.57
N ARG A 275 11.87 -22.37 -2.03
CA ARG A 275 11.04 -23.46 -1.51
C ARG A 275 9.53 -23.17 -1.58
N GLU A 276 8.85 -23.15 -0.42
CA GLU A 276 7.41 -22.95 -0.29
C GLU A 276 7.05 -21.49 0.07
N GLN A 277 8.00 -20.55 -0.02
CA GLN A 277 7.76 -19.15 0.27
C GLN A 277 6.76 -18.54 -0.71
N VAL A 278 5.84 -17.74 -0.18
CA VAL A 278 4.84 -17.00 -0.97
C VAL A 278 5.28 -15.55 -1.12
N ARG A 279 5.20 -15.03 -2.34
CA ARG A 279 5.44 -13.61 -2.69
C ARG A 279 4.24 -13.11 -3.47
N ASP A 280 3.54 -12.15 -2.90
CA ASP A 280 2.36 -11.54 -3.50
C ASP A 280 2.56 -10.03 -3.64
N PHE A 281 2.39 -9.52 -4.86
CA PHE A 281 2.60 -8.11 -5.21
C PHE A 281 1.37 -7.55 -5.92
N ASN A 282 0.94 -6.36 -5.50
CA ASN A 282 -0.05 -5.58 -6.21
C ASN A 282 0.38 -4.12 -6.33
N TYR A 283 0.52 -3.62 -7.56
CA TYR A 283 0.85 -2.23 -7.84
C TYR A 283 -0.23 -1.61 -8.70
N GLU A 284 -0.94 -0.61 -8.16
CA GLU A 284 -2.00 0.11 -8.85
C GLU A 284 -1.70 1.62 -8.86
N LEU A 285 -1.57 2.21 -10.05
CA LEU A 285 -1.34 3.64 -10.20
C LEU A 285 -2.41 4.28 -11.07
N ARG A 286 -3.12 5.26 -10.52
CA ARG A 286 -4.22 5.97 -11.16
C ARG A 286 -3.73 7.32 -11.68
N HIS A 287 -3.68 7.45 -13.00
CA HIS A 287 -3.26 8.66 -13.68
C HIS A 287 -4.44 9.64 -13.80
N ARG A 288 -4.55 10.60 -12.89
CA ARG A 288 -5.60 11.62 -12.91
C ARG A 288 -5.12 12.95 -13.48
N GLY A 289 -3.85 13.24 -13.35
CA GLY A 289 -3.18 14.41 -13.92
C GLY A 289 -2.81 14.24 -15.40
N ARG A 290 -2.32 15.30 -16.01
CA ARG A 290 -1.81 15.28 -17.40
C ARG A 290 -0.31 15.00 -17.38
N LYS A 291 0.16 14.22 -18.36
CA LYS A 291 1.59 13.87 -18.51
C LYS A 291 2.19 13.26 -17.25
N THR A 292 1.37 12.55 -16.50
CA THR A 292 1.84 11.76 -15.38
C THR A 292 2.55 10.52 -15.88
N GLU A 293 3.56 10.07 -15.16
CA GLU A 293 4.40 8.93 -15.55
C GLU A 293 4.46 7.90 -14.43
N CYS A 294 4.47 6.63 -14.80
CA CYS A 294 4.85 5.55 -13.89
C CYS A 294 5.81 4.58 -14.56
N GLU A 295 6.72 4.04 -13.75
CA GLU A 295 7.66 3.01 -14.16
C GLU A 295 7.68 1.93 -13.08
N ILE A 296 7.49 0.68 -13.47
CA ILE A 296 7.43 -0.45 -12.52
C ILE A 296 8.36 -1.53 -13.07
N ASP A 297 9.42 -1.81 -12.33
CA ASP A 297 10.35 -2.89 -12.59
C ASP A 297 10.31 -3.89 -11.44
N ALA A 298 10.14 -5.18 -11.76
CA ALA A 298 10.15 -6.24 -10.76
C ALA A 298 11.08 -7.37 -11.22
N ASN A 299 12.12 -7.59 -10.45
CA ASN A 299 13.14 -8.60 -10.74
C ASN A 299 13.19 -9.60 -9.61
N GLY A 300 13.13 -10.89 -9.94
CA GLY A 300 13.14 -11.90 -8.91
C GLY A 300 13.80 -13.20 -9.32
N VAL A 301 14.25 -13.92 -8.32
CA VAL A 301 14.76 -15.28 -8.46
C VAL A 301 13.92 -16.20 -7.60
N LEU A 302 13.38 -17.24 -8.23
CA LEU A 302 12.63 -18.32 -7.57
C LEU A 302 13.46 -19.60 -7.67
N THR A 303 13.71 -20.28 -6.54
CA THR A 303 14.56 -21.48 -6.47
C THR A 303 13.84 -22.67 -5.84
#